data_c622cc2de3db9aa3f64b4aa790c70e58
#
_entry.id   c622cc2de3db9aa3f64b4aa790c70e58
#
_cell.length_a   1.000
_cell.length_b   1.000
_cell.length_c   1.000
_cell.angle_alpha   90.00
_cell.angle_beta   90.00
_cell.angle_gamma   90.00
#
_symmetry.space_group_name_H-M   'P 1'
#
loop_
_entity.id
_entity.type
_entity.pdbx_description
1 polymer ?
#
loop_
_entity_poly.entity_id
_entity_poly.type
_entity_poly.pdbx_seq_one_letter_code
_entity_poly.pdbx_strand_id
1 'polypeptide(L)'
;LVPFVEKILAIEIKTEPYFKEAKKKYVTDKNINQPFLDEIKSEFKDDQYTFEDNERLLHSHGQNGPDEVFKVLYNKLQKFADLVIYIESDEDTEKLINLAIKHDVCLVPFGGGTNVTNALKLPKQESRMIVSVDTRRLDKIESMDKKNLLVTVQAGITGKSLEEQLQK
;
A
#
# COMPACT_ATOMS: atom_id res chain seq x y z
N LEU A 1 -17.50 -4.34 -27.85
CA LEU A 1 -17.01 -3.11 -27.24
C LEU A 1 -16.05 -2.35 -28.16
N VAL A 2 -15.04 -3.04 -28.78
CA VAL A 2 -14.02 -2.41 -29.64
C VAL A 2 -14.66 -1.62 -30.81
N PRO A 3 -15.56 -2.16 -31.62
CA PRO A 3 -16.15 -1.39 -32.75
C PRO A 3 -16.93 -0.15 -32.29
N PHE A 4 -17.52 -0.19 -31.11
CA PHE A 4 -18.22 0.95 -30.54
C PHE A 4 -17.25 2.08 -30.16
N VAL A 5 -16.14 1.72 -29.52
CA VAL A 5 -15.10 2.69 -29.10
C VAL A 5 -14.42 3.32 -30.33
N GLU A 6 -14.08 2.51 -31.33
CA GLU A 6 -13.50 2.98 -32.57
C GLU A 6 -14.41 4.01 -33.29
N LYS A 7 -15.70 3.73 -33.32
CA LYS A 7 -16.68 4.63 -33.92
C LYS A 7 -16.81 5.96 -33.18
N ILE A 8 -16.80 5.94 -31.86
CA ILE A 8 -16.96 7.14 -31.03
C ILE A 8 -15.70 8.01 -31.01
N LEU A 9 -14.53 7.38 -30.88
CA LEU A 9 -13.26 8.10 -30.77
C LEU A 9 -12.58 8.36 -32.10
N ALA A 10 -13.16 7.89 -33.22
CA ALA A 10 -12.57 7.97 -34.55
C ALA A 10 -11.12 7.46 -34.61
N ILE A 11 -10.84 6.37 -33.90
CA ILE A 11 -9.54 5.72 -33.86
C ILE A 11 -9.64 4.26 -34.29
N GLU A 12 -8.57 3.70 -34.81
CA GLU A 12 -8.43 2.27 -35.05
C GLU A 12 -7.76 1.62 -33.84
N ILE A 13 -8.42 0.66 -33.21
CA ILE A 13 -7.86 -0.11 -32.08
C ILE A 13 -7.19 -1.35 -32.66
N LYS A 14 -5.88 -1.34 -32.73
CA LYS A 14 -5.11 -2.53 -33.11
C LYS A 14 -5.15 -3.52 -31.95
N THR A 15 -5.84 -4.64 -32.16
CA THR A 15 -6.00 -5.70 -31.17
C THR A 15 -4.84 -6.70 -31.16
N GLU A 16 -3.79 -6.44 -31.91
CA GLU A 16 -2.57 -7.25 -31.78
C GLU A 16 -2.03 -7.08 -30.37
N PRO A 17 -1.78 -8.20 -29.67
CA PRO A 17 -1.33 -8.13 -28.28
C PRO A 17 0.03 -7.43 -28.22
N TYR A 18 0.05 -6.22 -27.68
CA TYR A 18 1.27 -5.57 -27.24
C TYR A 18 1.85 -6.26 -25.98
N PHE A 19 1.73 -7.58 -25.90
CA PHE A 19 2.41 -8.39 -24.90
C PHE A 19 3.88 -8.55 -25.27
N LYS A 20 4.63 -7.46 -25.21
CA LYS A 20 6.03 -7.63 -24.83
C LYS A 20 5.96 -8.10 -23.37
N GLU A 21 6.45 -9.31 -23.14
CA GLU A 21 6.64 -9.81 -21.78
C GLU A 21 7.19 -8.67 -20.93
N ALA A 22 6.43 -8.25 -19.93
CA ALA A 22 6.90 -7.27 -19.00
C ALA A 22 8.15 -7.89 -18.37
N LYS A 23 9.32 -7.38 -18.72
CA LYS A 23 10.56 -7.82 -18.09
C LYS A 23 10.42 -7.46 -16.61
N LYS A 24 10.05 -8.45 -15.79
CA LYS A 24 10.01 -8.33 -14.35
C LYS A 24 11.41 -7.97 -13.85
N LYS A 25 11.65 -6.71 -13.63
CA LYS A 25 12.74 -6.22 -12.79
C LYS A 25 12.30 -4.93 -12.13
N TYR A 26 11.56 -5.06 -11.06
CA TYR A 26 11.40 -3.98 -10.10
C TYR A 26 12.50 -4.11 -9.03
N VAL A 27 13.75 -3.92 -9.44
CA VAL A 27 14.83 -3.70 -8.48
C VAL A 27 14.99 -2.20 -8.38
N THR A 28 14.61 -1.65 -7.26
CA THR A 28 14.81 -0.24 -6.96
C THR A 28 15.77 -0.11 -5.81
N ASP A 29 16.68 0.84 -5.92
CA ASP A 29 17.52 1.22 -4.80
C ASP A 29 16.63 1.61 -3.60
N LYS A 30 17.09 1.29 -2.42
CA LYS A 30 16.42 1.60 -1.15
C LYS A 30 17.15 2.76 -0.49
N ASN A 31 16.39 3.76 -0.08
CA ASN A 31 16.93 4.86 0.71
C ASN A 31 16.83 4.50 2.21
N ILE A 32 17.87 3.87 2.75
CA ILE A 32 17.85 3.34 4.11
C ILE A 32 18.38 4.36 5.11
N ASN A 33 17.54 4.72 6.07
CA ASN A 33 17.95 5.39 7.29
C ASN A 33 18.39 4.32 8.31
N GLN A 34 19.68 4.10 8.44
CA GLN A 34 20.23 3.01 9.25
C GLN A 34 19.88 3.14 10.74
N PRO A 35 19.97 4.32 11.39
CA PRO A 35 19.56 4.48 12.78
C PRO A 35 18.07 4.13 13.02
N PHE A 36 17.18 4.51 12.11
CA PHE A 36 15.78 4.13 12.17
C PHE A 36 15.61 2.61 12.03
N LEU A 37 16.28 2.00 11.09
CA LEU A 37 16.19 0.56 10.85
C LEU A 37 16.68 -0.26 12.04
N ASP A 38 17.74 0.18 12.72
CA ASP A 38 18.28 -0.52 13.88
C ASP A 38 17.27 -0.51 15.05
N GLU A 39 16.55 0.61 15.25
CA GLU A 39 15.47 0.68 16.24
C GLU A 39 14.24 -0.13 15.81
N ILE A 40 13.86 -0.13 14.53
CA ILE A 40 12.79 -1.01 14.04
C ILE A 40 13.08 -2.48 14.35
N LYS A 41 14.29 -2.94 14.07
CA LYS A 41 14.69 -4.33 14.37
C LYS A 41 14.68 -4.68 15.85
N SER A 42 14.86 -3.71 16.73
CA SER A 42 14.81 -3.94 18.17
C SER A 42 13.40 -3.91 18.76
N GLU A 43 12.48 -3.17 18.12
CA GLU A 43 11.16 -2.87 18.66
C GLU A 43 10.04 -3.66 17.98
N PHE A 44 10.25 -4.15 16.75
CA PHE A 44 9.30 -4.91 15.95
C PHE A 44 9.80 -6.32 15.68
N LYS A 45 8.89 -7.27 15.54
CA LYS A 45 9.22 -8.65 15.19
C LYS A 45 9.68 -8.75 13.74
N ASP A 46 10.46 -9.76 13.42
CA ASP A 46 11.00 -9.98 12.07
C ASP A 46 9.91 -10.14 11.00
N ASP A 47 8.72 -10.61 11.37
CA ASP A 47 7.57 -10.76 10.46
C ASP A 47 6.71 -9.50 10.32
N GLN A 48 6.98 -8.46 11.12
CA GLN A 48 6.28 -7.18 11.05
C GLN A 48 6.91 -6.20 10.05
N TYR A 49 7.99 -6.53 9.39
CA TYR A 49 8.57 -5.67 8.35
C TYR A 49 9.19 -6.46 7.21
N THR A 50 9.23 -5.84 6.03
CA THR A 50 9.83 -6.49 4.87
C THR A 50 10.47 -5.50 3.90
N PHE A 51 11.56 -5.95 3.27
CA PHE A 51 12.25 -5.28 2.18
C PHE A 51 12.02 -5.94 0.83
N GLU A 52 11.14 -6.93 0.76
CA GLU A 52 10.84 -7.66 -0.46
C GLU A 52 10.31 -6.73 -1.55
N ASP A 53 10.92 -6.80 -2.73
CA ASP A 53 10.63 -5.86 -3.82
C ASP A 53 9.18 -5.95 -4.32
N ASN A 54 8.58 -7.15 -4.28
CA ASN A 54 7.16 -7.32 -4.65
C ASN A 54 6.22 -6.66 -3.63
N GLU A 55 6.52 -6.78 -2.33
CA GLU A 55 5.74 -6.12 -1.28
C GLU A 55 5.90 -4.60 -1.34
N ARG A 56 7.11 -4.12 -1.52
CA ARG A 56 7.39 -2.69 -1.70
C ARG A 56 6.66 -2.13 -2.92
N LEU A 57 6.64 -2.86 -4.03
CA LEU A 57 5.89 -2.49 -5.23
C LEU A 57 4.39 -2.40 -4.93
N LEU A 58 3.81 -3.45 -4.33
CA LEU A 58 2.39 -3.51 -3.99
C LEU A 58 1.96 -2.30 -3.15
N HIS A 59 2.81 -1.88 -2.22
CA HIS A 59 2.56 -0.76 -1.31
C HIS A 59 2.91 0.62 -1.87
N SER A 60 3.39 0.70 -3.12
CA SER A 60 3.83 1.95 -3.74
C SER A 60 2.87 2.51 -4.77
N HIS A 61 1.72 1.88 -4.96
CA HIS A 61 0.69 2.32 -5.90
C HIS A 61 -0.71 1.88 -5.46
N GLY A 62 -1.72 2.56 -5.98
CA GLY A 62 -3.10 2.07 -5.91
C GLY A 62 -3.42 1.13 -7.06
N GLN A 63 -4.60 0.53 -7.02
CA GLN A 63 -5.05 -0.41 -8.05
C GLN A 63 -6.21 0.13 -8.89
N ASN A 64 -6.48 1.43 -8.82
CA ASN A 64 -7.74 2.00 -9.33
C ASN A 64 -7.65 2.67 -10.69
N GLY A 65 -6.50 3.19 -11.06
CA GLY A 65 -6.37 3.99 -12.26
C GLY A 65 -5.69 3.26 -13.40
N PRO A 66 -6.18 3.35 -14.65
CA PRO A 66 -5.47 2.83 -15.82
C PRO A 66 -4.04 3.35 -15.93
N ASP A 67 -3.79 4.59 -15.50
CA ASP A 67 -2.46 5.21 -15.47
C ASP A 67 -1.49 4.50 -14.49
N GLU A 68 -1.96 4.15 -13.30
CA GLU A 68 -1.16 3.41 -12.33
C GLU A 68 -0.88 1.99 -12.81
N VAL A 69 -1.91 1.30 -13.27
CA VAL A 69 -1.78 -0.05 -13.85
C VAL A 69 -0.78 -0.04 -15.01
N PHE A 70 -0.88 0.94 -15.91
CA PHE A 70 0.08 1.10 -16.99
C PHE A 70 1.52 1.32 -16.48
N LYS A 71 1.71 2.20 -15.49
CA LYS A 71 3.04 2.46 -14.92
C LYS A 71 3.64 1.23 -14.26
N VAL A 72 2.83 0.43 -13.59
CA VAL A 72 3.26 -0.83 -12.98
C VAL A 72 3.63 -1.85 -14.05
N LEU A 73 2.74 -2.11 -15.02
CA LEU A 73 2.96 -3.10 -16.07
C LEU A 73 4.19 -2.79 -16.94
N TYR A 74 4.45 -1.52 -17.19
CA TYR A 74 5.54 -1.09 -18.06
C TYR A 74 6.78 -0.59 -17.30
N ASN A 75 6.87 -0.88 -16.00
CA ASN A 75 8.01 -0.47 -15.16
C ASN A 75 8.30 1.04 -15.24
N LYS A 76 7.25 1.85 -15.16
CA LYS A 76 7.32 3.33 -15.22
C LYS A 76 7.01 4.00 -13.88
N LEU A 77 6.82 3.22 -12.83
CA LEU A 77 6.68 3.76 -11.49
C LEU A 77 8.01 4.39 -11.06
N GLN A 78 7.95 5.61 -10.55
CA GLN A 78 9.17 6.43 -10.37
C GLN A 78 9.68 6.45 -8.93
N LYS A 79 8.84 6.08 -7.98
CA LYS A 79 9.18 6.08 -6.56
C LYS A 79 8.53 4.88 -5.89
N PHE A 80 9.26 4.29 -4.95
CA PHE A 80 8.83 3.09 -4.20
C PHE A 80 8.97 3.35 -2.71
N ALA A 81 8.18 2.67 -1.91
CA ALA A 81 8.44 2.56 -0.50
C ALA A 81 9.77 1.83 -0.27
N ASP A 82 10.56 2.29 0.69
CA ASP A 82 11.86 1.69 1.00
C ASP A 82 11.70 0.50 1.93
N LEU A 83 10.67 0.52 2.77
CA LEU A 83 10.32 -0.51 3.74
C LEU A 83 8.79 -0.60 3.83
N VAL A 84 8.27 -1.80 4.10
CA VAL A 84 6.89 -2.03 4.50
C VAL A 84 6.87 -2.50 5.94
N ILE A 85 6.02 -1.90 6.79
CA ILE A 85 5.82 -2.30 8.19
C ILE A 85 4.35 -2.65 8.39
N TYR A 86 4.09 -3.81 9.00
CA TYR A 86 2.77 -4.31 9.36
C TYR A 86 2.51 -4.02 10.83
N ILE A 87 1.62 -3.10 11.14
CA ILE A 87 1.24 -2.78 12.52
C ILE A 87 0.15 -3.75 13.00
N GLU A 88 0.23 -4.16 14.27
CA GLU A 88 -0.68 -5.13 14.88
C GLU A 88 -1.47 -4.55 16.06
N SER A 89 -1.09 -3.34 16.52
CA SER A 89 -1.72 -2.67 17.65
C SER A 89 -1.61 -1.14 17.57
N ASP A 90 -2.34 -0.45 18.43
CA ASP A 90 -2.22 0.99 18.60
C ASP A 90 -0.85 1.39 19.18
N GLU A 91 -0.30 0.54 20.04
CA GLU A 91 1.05 0.71 20.61
C GLU A 91 2.13 0.64 19.54
N ASP A 92 2.00 -0.30 18.56
CA ASP A 92 2.91 -0.36 17.40
C ASP A 92 2.82 0.92 16.57
N THR A 93 1.60 1.45 16.42
CA THR A 93 1.37 2.68 15.65
C THR A 93 2.03 3.88 16.32
N GLU A 94 1.82 4.06 17.62
CA GLU A 94 2.41 5.15 18.40
C GLU A 94 3.95 5.05 18.39
N LYS A 95 4.47 3.87 18.62
CA LYS A 95 5.91 3.59 18.59
C LYS A 95 6.51 3.95 17.23
N LEU A 96 5.90 3.48 16.15
CA LEU A 96 6.37 3.74 14.79
C LEU A 96 6.37 5.24 14.45
N ILE A 97 5.32 5.97 14.84
CA ILE A 97 5.24 7.42 14.65
C ILE A 97 6.37 8.14 15.40
N ASN A 98 6.60 7.77 16.66
CA ASN A 98 7.67 8.37 17.47
C ASN A 98 9.06 8.12 16.88
N LEU A 99 9.32 6.90 16.37
CA LEU A 99 10.57 6.58 15.69
C LEU A 99 10.71 7.35 14.37
N ALA A 100 9.64 7.48 13.60
CA ALA A 100 9.67 8.22 12.34
C ALA A 100 9.94 9.72 12.56
N ILE A 101 9.36 10.32 13.60
CA ILE A 101 9.64 11.72 13.98
C ILE A 101 11.09 11.87 14.41
N LYS A 102 11.60 10.96 15.26
CA LYS A 102 12.96 10.98 15.78
C LYS A 102 14.02 10.93 14.68
N HIS A 103 13.76 10.15 13.63
CA HIS A 103 14.71 9.87 12.56
C HIS A 103 14.40 10.57 11.23
N ASP A 104 13.41 11.46 11.21
CA ASP A 104 12.95 12.15 10.00
C ASP A 104 12.62 11.19 8.84
N VAL A 105 11.74 10.22 9.10
CA VAL A 105 11.28 9.21 8.15
C VAL A 105 9.85 9.54 7.69
N CYS A 106 9.56 9.33 6.41
CA CYS A 106 8.25 9.56 5.82
C CYS A 106 7.39 8.30 5.96
N LEU A 107 6.26 8.39 6.68
CA LEU A 107 5.28 7.30 6.78
C LEU A 107 4.13 7.51 5.80
N VAL A 108 3.74 6.45 5.11
CA VAL A 108 2.59 6.44 4.20
C VAL A 108 1.65 5.31 4.60
N PRO A 109 0.45 5.60 5.11
CA PRO A 109 -0.50 4.56 5.52
C PRO A 109 -1.04 3.80 4.31
N PHE A 110 -1.14 2.47 4.45
CA PHE A 110 -1.68 1.56 3.45
C PHE A 110 -2.75 0.66 4.10
N GLY A 111 -3.97 0.75 3.61
CA GLY A 111 -5.08 -0.14 3.99
C GLY A 111 -5.39 -1.12 2.85
N GLY A 112 -6.57 -1.03 2.26
CA GLY A 112 -6.97 -1.85 1.11
C GLY A 112 -6.30 -1.51 -0.23
N GLY A 113 -5.40 -0.54 -0.28
CA GLY A 113 -4.70 -0.14 -1.51
C GLY A 113 -5.60 0.54 -2.56
N THR A 114 -6.79 1.01 -2.19
CA THR A 114 -7.78 1.56 -3.15
C THR A 114 -7.38 2.90 -3.75
N ASN A 115 -6.57 3.69 -3.05
CA ASN A 115 -5.95 4.93 -3.54
C ASN A 115 -6.87 5.94 -4.26
N VAL A 116 -8.14 6.02 -3.87
CA VAL A 116 -9.13 6.92 -4.51
C VAL A 116 -8.70 8.39 -4.43
N THR A 117 -8.02 8.78 -3.36
CA THR A 117 -7.53 10.15 -3.13
C THR A 117 -6.10 10.39 -3.63
N ASN A 118 -5.47 9.42 -4.28
CA ASN A 118 -4.04 9.44 -4.64
C ASN A 118 -3.08 9.54 -3.45
N ALA A 119 -3.49 9.14 -2.25
CA ALA A 119 -2.65 9.20 -1.04
C ALA A 119 -1.43 8.26 -1.09
N LEU A 120 -1.51 7.18 -1.89
CA LEU A 120 -0.40 6.24 -2.11
C LEU A 120 0.58 6.70 -3.20
N LYS A 121 0.30 7.83 -3.86
CA LYS A 121 1.21 8.37 -4.87
C LYS A 121 2.40 9.02 -4.18
N LEU A 122 3.50 8.30 -4.13
CA LEU A 122 4.71 8.76 -3.46
C LEU A 122 5.31 9.98 -4.14
N PRO A 123 5.65 11.05 -3.37
CA PRO A 123 6.22 12.27 -3.93
C PRO A 123 7.61 12.01 -4.52
N LYS A 124 7.84 12.46 -5.76
CA LYS A 124 9.13 12.25 -6.44
C LYS A 124 10.29 12.95 -5.73
N GLN A 125 10.01 14.11 -5.13
CA GLN A 125 11.00 14.95 -4.44
C GLN A 125 11.27 14.49 -3.00
N GLU A 126 10.55 13.49 -2.49
CA GLU A 126 10.80 13.01 -1.14
C GLU A 126 12.20 12.38 -1.05
N SER A 127 13.06 13.01 -0.25
CA SER A 127 14.44 12.57 -0.04
C SER A 127 14.64 11.70 1.20
N ARG A 128 13.64 11.67 2.10
CA ARG A 128 13.67 10.82 3.28
C ARG A 128 13.40 9.36 2.91
N MET A 129 13.76 8.45 3.82
CA MET A 129 13.29 7.07 3.74
C MET A 129 11.76 7.06 3.78
N ILE A 130 11.13 6.31 2.88
CA ILE A 130 9.68 6.15 2.80
C ILE A 130 9.30 4.78 3.33
N VAL A 131 8.47 4.76 4.36
CA VAL A 131 7.94 3.55 4.96
C VAL A 131 6.45 3.45 4.70
N SER A 132 6.01 2.38 4.07
CA SER A 132 4.59 2.06 3.96
C SER A 132 4.13 1.35 5.22
N VAL A 133 3.07 1.87 5.84
CA VAL A 133 2.49 1.36 7.10
C VAL A 133 1.23 0.58 6.78
N ASP A 134 1.34 -0.74 6.77
CA ASP A 134 0.23 -1.63 6.45
C ASP A 134 -0.64 -1.87 7.69
N THR A 135 -1.91 -1.50 7.59
CA THR A 135 -2.89 -1.64 8.68
C THR A 135 -3.70 -2.93 8.61
N ARG A 136 -3.51 -3.79 7.60
CA ARG A 136 -4.38 -4.96 7.35
C ARG A 136 -4.36 -6.01 8.47
N ARG A 137 -3.36 -5.98 9.37
CA ARG A 137 -3.33 -6.83 10.56
C ARG A 137 -4.16 -6.29 11.73
N LEU A 138 -4.68 -5.07 11.62
CA LEU A 138 -5.65 -4.48 12.54
C LEU A 138 -7.07 -4.82 12.06
N ASP A 139 -7.50 -6.06 12.26
CA ASP A 139 -8.69 -6.63 11.62
C ASP A 139 -9.78 -7.12 12.59
N LYS A 140 -9.77 -6.62 13.83
CA LYS A 140 -10.67 -7.08 14.89
C LYS A 140 -11.88 -6.17 15.06
N ILE A 141 -12.97 -6.75 15.53
CA ILE A 141 -14.10 -6.01 16.15
C ILE A 141 -13.72 -5.72 17.59
N GLU A 142 -13.72 -4.44 17.98
CA GLU A 142 -13.42 -3.99 19.33
C GLU A 142 -14.65 -3.96 20.23
N SER A 143 -15.78 -3.47 19.71
CA SER A 143 -17.02 -3.40 20.45
C SER A 143 -18.24 -3.42 19.53
N MET A 144 -19.38 -3.84 20.09
CA MET A 144 -20.65 -3.90 19.38
C MET A 144 -21.78 -3.35 20.26
N ASP A 145 -22.47 -2.34 19.78
CA ASP A 145 -23.72 -1.82 20.37
C ASP A 145 -24.92 -2.32 19.56
N LYS A 146 -25.49 -3.43 20.00
CA LYS A 146 -26.64 -4.06 19.33
C LYS A 146 -27.90 -3.20 19.39
N LYS A 147 -28.04 -2.31 20.38
CA LYS A 147 -29.19 -1.45 20.52
C LYS A 147 -29.19 -0.34 19.47
N ASN A 148 -28.05 0.25 19.23
CA ASN A 148 -27.89 1.34 18.27
C ASN A 148 -27.39 0.86 16.91
N LEU A 149 -27.17 -0.45 16.73
CA LEU A 149 -26.63 -1.08 15.51
C LEU A 149 -25.29 -0.49 15.09
N LEU A 150 -24.42 -0.26 16.06
CA LEU A 150 -23.07 0.27 15.85
C LEU A 150 -22.02 -0.80 16.16
N VAL A 151 -20.94 -0.79 15.41
CA VAL A 151 -19.78 -1.61 15.66
C VAL A 151 -18.52 -0.77 15.55
N THR A 152 -17.61 -0.89 16.53
CA THR A 152 -16.27 -0.31 16.49
C THR A 152 -15.31 -1.38 16.02
N VAL A 153 -14.54 -1.07 15.02
CA VAL A 153 -13.62 -2.02 14.38
C VAL A 153 -12.25 -1.39 14.16
N GLN A 154 -11.23 -2.20 14.07
CA GLN A 154 -9.88 -1.77 13.73
C GLN A 154 -9.78 -1.36 12.26
N ALA A 155 -8.82 -0.48 11.95
CA ALA A 155 -8.72 0.23 10.67
C ALA A 155 -8.37 -0.65 9.45
N GLY A 156 -7.87 -1.85 9.67
CA GLY A 156 -7.47 -2.79 8.61
C GLY A 156 -8.54 -3.82 8.24
N ILE A 157 -9.69 -3.84 8.96
CA ILE A 157 -10.74 -4.83 8.68
C ILE A 157 -11.35 -4.58 7.29
N THR A 158 -11.53 -5.64 6.51
CA THR A 158 -12.22 -5.57 5.23
C THR A 158 -13.72 -5.78 5.41
N GLY A 159 -14.55 -5.26 4.49
CA GLY A 159 -16.02 -5.47 4.54
C GLY A 159 -16.38 -6.95 4.59
N LYS A 160 -15.69 -7.80 3.83
CA LYS A 160 -15.88 -9.26 3.86
C LYS A 160 -15.56 -9.85 5.23
N SER A 161 -14.41 -9.52 5.79
CA SER A 161 -14.01 -10.01 7.13
C SER A 161 -14.97 -9.54 8.21
N LEU A 162 -15.43 -8.29 8.15
CA LEU A 162 -16.41 -7.75 9.07
C LEU A 162 -17.74 -8.53 8.99
N GLU A 163 -18.26 -8.76 7.79
CA GLU A 163 -19.48 -9.54 7.60
C GLU A 163 -19.35 -10.96 8.16
N GLU A 164 -18.26 -11.64 7.86
CA GLU A 164 -17.98 -13.01 8.38
C GLU A 164 -17.87 -13.04 9.93
N GLN A 165 -17.34 -11.98 10.54
CA GLN A 165 -17.24 -11.89 12.00
C GLN A 165 -18.58 -11.55 12.66
N LEU A 166 -19.45 -10.75 12.01
CA LEU A 166 -20.76 -10.41 12.51
C LEU A 166 -21.78 -11.56 12.42
N GLN A 167 -21.55 -12.55 11.56
CA GLN A 167 -22.39 -13.74 11.42
C GLN A 167 -22.14 -14.81 12.48
N LYS A 168 -21.08 -14.70 13.26
CA LYS A 168 -20.71 -15.62 14.37
C LYS A 168 -21.37 -15.20 15.66
#